data_19fd5ce4689d451021db2c8d261fe937
#
_entry.id   19fd5ce4689d451021db2c8d261fe937
#
_cell.length_a   1.000
_cell.length_b   1.000
_cell.length_c   1.000
_cell.angle_alpha   90.00
_cell.angle_beta   90.00
_cell.angle_gamma   90.00
#
_symmetry.space_group_name_H-M   'P 1'
#
loop_
_entity.id
_entity.type
_entity.pdbx_description
1 polymer ?
#
loop_
_entity_poly.entity_id
_entity_poly.type
_entity_poly.pdbx_seq_one_letter_code
_entity_poly.pdbx_strand_id
1 'polypeptide(L)'
;MPVQSGMAVLSAGLIMNKAHQKYVSSKDKEFIDYWWQVISYFSNSMLFLLLGVTVTVQMFTDRWLAMVLAIGAVLLVRLLSIFAFLPIFTTFSKFSLSRKDKLILSWGGARGAVTAALALSLPIEIEGWWTVQSMAFGVILFTLFIQAPTIPWILKPKPTETK
;
A
#
# COMPACT_ATOMS: atom_id res chain seq x y z
N MET A 1 6.36 5.14 -20.33
CA MET A 1 5.08 5.74 -19.88
C MET A 1 4.36 4.84 -18.85
N PRO A 2 4.93 4.66 -17.65
CA PRO A 2 4.41 3.66 -16.68
C PRO A 2 3.08 4.05 -16.03
N VAL A 3 2.74 5.33 -15.95
CA VAL A 3 1.50 5.80 -15.31
C VAL A 3 0.26 5.42 -16.14
N GLN A 4 0.35 5.49 -17.45
CA GLN A 4 -0.76 5.13 -18.36
C GLN A 4 -1.06 3.63 -18.30
N SER A 5 -0.03 2.80 -18.21
CA SER A 5 -0.22 1.34 -18.06
C SER A 5 -0.88 0.97 -16.73
N GLY A 6 -0.51 1.63 -15.63
CA GLY A 6 -1.14 1.41 -14.32
C GLY A 6 -2.63 1.77 -14.32
N MET A 7 -3.01 2.90 -14.92
CA MET A 7 -4.41 3.32 -15.05
C MET A 7 -5.21 2.36 -15.94
N ALA A 8 -4.62 1.89 -17.03
CA ALA A 8 -5.24 0.93 -17.93
C ALA A 8 -5.51 -0.41 -17.23
N VAL A 9 -4.54 -0.93 -16.47
CA VAL A 9 -4.70 -2.18 -15.71
C VAL A 9 -5.77 -2.03 -14.62
N LEU A 10 -5.81 -0.89 -13.93
CA LEU A 10 -6.81 -0.63 -12.90
C LEU A 10 -8.23 -0.55 -13.48
N SER A 11 -8.42 0.15 -14.60
CA SER A 11 -9.71 0.22 -15.28
C SER A 11 -10.14 -1.14 -15.82
N ALA A 12 -9.23 -1.91 -16.41
CA ALA A 12 -9.49 -3.27 -16.85
C ALA A 12 -9.92 -4.18 -15.69
N GLY A 13 -9.24 -4.11 -14.54
CA GLY A 13 -9.59 -4.87 -13.35
C GLY A 13 -10.99 -4.53 -12.80
N LEU A 14 -11.37 -3.26 -12.80
CA LEU A 14 -12.71 -2.84 -12.37
C LEU A 14 -13.81 -3.36 -13.32
N ILE A 15 -13.57 -3.33 -14.63
CA ILE A 15 -14.51 -3.86 -15.62
C ILE A 15 -14.62 -5.38 -15.50
N MET A 16 -13.47 -6.07 -15.39
CA MET A 16 -13.46 -7.52 -15.20
C MET A 16 -14.18 -7.95 -13.92
N ASN A 17 -14.01 -7.23 -12.81
CA ASN A 17 -14.70 -7.56 -11.57
C ASN A 17 -16.22 -7.47 -11.72
N LYS A 18 -16.74 -6.45 -12.40
CA LYS A 18 -18.19 -6.33 -12.72
C LYS A 18 -18.68 -7.46 -13.63
N ALA A 19 -17.90 -7.80 -14.65
CA ALA A 19 -18.23 -8.90 -15.55
C ALA A 19 -18.19 -10.26 -14.84
N HIS A 20 -17.20 -10.48 -14.00
CA HIS A 20 -17.03 -11.66 -13.18
C HIS A 20 -18.22 -11.89 -12.24
N GLN A 21 -18.70 -10.85 -11.59
CA GLN A 21 -19.87 -10.95 -10.71
C GLN A 21 -21.16 -11.31 -11.47
N LYS A 22 -21.28 -10.88 -12.72
CA LYS A 22 -22.53 -11.02 -13.51
C LYS A 22 -22.58 -12.31 -14.35
N TYR A 23 -21.46 -12.78 -14.88
CA TYR A 23 -21.45 -13.82 -15.91
C TYR A 23 -20.75 -15.13 -15.48
N VAL A 24 -20.07 -15.17 -14.35
CA VAL A 24 -19.27 -16.35 -13.96
C VAL A 24 -20.03 -17.20 -12.93
N SER A 25 -20.05 -18.52 -13.15
CA SER A 25 -20.64 -19.50 -12.24
C SER A 25 -19.90 -19.54 -10.89
N SER A 26 -20.60 -19.94 -9.81
CA SER A 26 -19.99 -19.99 -8.47
C SER A 26 -18.75 -20.89 -8.39
N LYS A 27 -18.73 -22.01 -9.12
CA LYS A 27 -17.57 -22.92 -9.18
C LYS A 27 -16.38 -22.30 -9.88
N ASP A 28 -16.63 -21.57 -10.98
CA ASP A 28 -15.58 -20.93 -11.76
C ASP A 28 -15.00 -19.72 -11.00
N LYS A 29 -15.81 -19.09 -10.13
CA LYS A 29 -15.34 -18.02 -9.25
C LYS A 29 -14.26 -18.48 -8.28
N GLU A 30 -14.48 -19.59 -7.58
CA GLU A 30 -13.47 -20.14 -6.66
C GLU A 30 -12.16 -20.48 -7.38
N PHE A 31 -12.26 -21.05 -8.57
CA PHE A 31 -11.09 -21.38 -9.38
C PHE A 31 -10.32 -20.13 -9.83
N ILE A 32 -11.02 -19.11 -10.32
CA ILE A 32 -10.41 -17.86 -10.76
C ILE A 32 -9.79 -17.12 -9.57
N ASP A 33 -10.49 -17.03 -8.43
CA ASP A 33 -10.00 -16.38 -7.22
C ASP A 33 -8.75 -17.07 -6.66
N TYR A 34 -8.71 -18.41 -6.70
CA TYR A 34 -7.53 -19.19 -6.32
C TYR A 34 -6.31 -18.85 -7.21
N TRP A 35 -6.49 -18.84 -8.53
CA TRP A 35 -5.42 -18.49 -9.45
C TRP A 35 -4.96 -17.04 -9.31
N TRP A 36 -5.87 -16.10 -9.07
CA TRP A 36 -5.50 -14.72 -8.78
C TRP A 36 -4.68 -14.58 -7.50
N GLN A 37 -5.00 -15.33 -6.47
CA GLN A 37 -4.21 -15.37 -5.24
C GLN A 37 -2.81 -15.91 -5.49
N VAL A 38 -2.68 -17.01 -6.23
CA VAL A 38 -1.38 -17.61 -6.57
C VAL A 38 -0.52 -16.64 -7.38
N ILE A 39 -1.08 -16.05 -8.44
CA ILE A 39 -0.38 -15.07 -9.28
C ILE A 39 0.04 -13.84 -8.47
N SER A 40 -0.84 -13.33 -7.63
CA SER A 40 -0.54 -12.18 -6.77
C SER A 40 0.55 -12.49 -5.77
N TYR A 41 0.52 -13.66 -5.15
CA TYR A 41 1.55 -14.10 -4.21
C TYR A 41 2.91 -14.23 -4.91
N PHE A 42 2.94 -14.87 -6.06
CA PHE A 42 4.17 -15.02 -6.84
C PHE A 42 4.74 -13.66 -7.31
N SER A 43 3.88 -12.80 -7.85
CA SER A 43 4.27 -11.47 -8.30
C SER A 43 4.81 -10.59 -7.16
N ASN A 44 4.15 -10.61 -6.00
CA ASN A 44 4.61 -9.90 -4.81
C ASN A 44 5.96 -10.45 -4.34
N SER A 45 6.13 -11.76 -4.29
CA SER A 45 7.39 -12.39 -3.88
C SER A 45 8.54 -12.00 -4.81
N MET A 46 8.32 -12.01 -6.13
CA MET A 46 9.30 -11.58 -7.11
C MET A 46 9.68 -10.11 -6.93
N LEU A 47 8.70 -9.23 -6.73
CA LEU A 47 8.95 -7.79 -6.51
C LEU A 47 9.75 -7.54 -5.24
N PHE A 48 9.43 -8.22 -4.14
CA PHE A 48 10.18 -8.06 -2.89
C PHE A 48 11.59 -8.67 -2.98
N LEU A 49 11.76 -9.73 -3.76
CA LEU A 49 13.08 -10.29 -4.02
C LEU A 49 13.94 -9.30 -4.84
N LEU A 50 13.38 -8.72 -5.91
CA LEU A 50 14.05 -7.70 -6.70
C LEU A 50 14.38 -6.47 -5.85
N LEU A 51 13.46 -6.03 -5.00
CA LEU A 51 13.70 -4.95 -4.07
C LEU A 51 14.86 -5.28 -3.12
N GLY A 52 14.89 -6.49 -2.55
CA GLY A 52 15.95 -6.93 -1.66
C GLY A 52 17.34 -6.97 -2.32
N VAL A 53 17.41 -7.31 -3.60
CA VAL A 53 18.68 -7.30 -4.39
C VAL A 53 19.11 -5.87 -4.74
N THR A 54 18.15 -4.98 -5.00
CA THR A 54 18.44 -3.60 -5.43
C THR A 54 18.80 -2.68 -4.26
N VAL A 55 18.28 -2.96 -3.08
CA VAL A 55 18.54 -2.16 -1.88
C VAL A 55 19.98 -2.38 -1.41
N THR A 56 20.78 -1.33 -1.48
CA THR A 56 22.17 -1.32 -1.02
C THR A 56 22.30 -0.62 0.34
N VAL A 57 23.22 -1.09 1.17
CA VAL A 57 23.49 -0.49 2.49
C VAL A 57 23.89 1.00 2.37
N GLN A 58 24.57 1.36 1.28
CA GLN A 58 24.97 2.74 0.99
C GLN A 58 23.78 3.70 0.86
N MET A 59 22.62 3.22 0.38
CA MET A 59 21.38 4.03 0.35
C MET A 59 20.96 4.50 1.73
N PHE A 60 21.18 3.69 2.76
CA PHE A 60 20.83 4.03 4.13
C PHE A 60 21.84 4.97 4.77
N THR A 61 23.12 4.78 4.53
CA THR A 61 24.17 5.61 5.13
C THR A 61 24.22 7.01 4.52
N ASP A 62 24.11 7.12 3.20
CA ASP A 62 24.30 8.40 2.50
C ASP A 62 23.04 9.26 2.47
N ARG A 63 21.87 8.64 2.55
CA ARG A 63 20.56 9.33 2.38
C ARG A 63 19.57 9.09 3.53
N TRP A 64 20.05 8.73 4.71
CA TRP A 64 19.21 8.46 5.87
C TRP A 64 18.27 9.62 6.24
N LEU A 65 18.75 10.88 6.15
CA LEU A 65 17.95 12.07 6.36
C LEU A 65 16.79 12.17 5.36
N ALA A 66 17.06 11.91 4.09
CA ALA A 66 16.03 11.92 3.05
C ALA A 66 14.97 10.82 3.30
N MET A 67 15.38 9.64 3.75
CA MET A 67 14.47 8.55 4.10
C MET A 67 13.58 8.92 5.29
N VAL A 68 14.14 9.47 6.36
CA VAL A 68 13.39 9.89 7.56
C VAL A 68 12.40 11.00 7.21
N LEU A 69 12.82 11.99 6.43
CA LEU A 69 11.94 13.05 5.93
C LEU A 69 10.80 12.49 5.07
N ALA A 70 11.08 11.54 4.19
CA ALA A 70 10.07 10.90 3.35
C ALA A 70 9.05 10.12 4.18
N ILE A 71 9.51 9.35 5.17
CA ILE A 71 8.63 8.62 6.10
C ILE A 71 7.76 9.61 6.88
N GLY A 72 8.35 10.66 7.45
CA GLY A 72 7.62 11.70 8.18
C GLY A 72 6.60 12.42 7.30
N ALA A 73 6.98 12.81 6.08
CA ALA A 73 6.08 13.46 5.13
C ALA A 73 4.89 12.57 4.75
N VAL A 74 5.14 11.30 4.47
CA VAL A 74 4.08 10.33 4.13
C VAL A 74 3.11 10.15 5.30
N LEU A 75 3.60 10.03 6.53
CA LEU A 75 2.75 9.92 7.71
C LEU A 75 1.94 11.20 7.96
N LEU A 76 2.58 12.37 7.83
CA LEU A 76 1.92 13.67 7.98
C LEU A 76 0.81 13.88 6.94
N VAL A 77 1.12 13.70 5.65
CA VAL A 77 0.14 13.84 4.57
C VAL A 77 -1.04 12.89 4.79
N ARG A 78 -0.79 11.70 5.27
CA ARG A 78 -1.82 10.73 5.57
C ARG A 78 -2.71 11.14 6.74
N LEU A 79 -2.12 11.59 7.83
CA LEU A 79 -2.84 12.15 8.97
C LEU A 79 -3.72 13.32 8.52
N LEU A 80 -3.15 14.29 7.80
CA LEU A 80 -3.85 15.45 7.27
C LEU A 80 -4.99 15.03 6.32
N SER A 81 -4.77 14.07 5.45
CA SER A 81 -5.80 13.56 4.53
C SER A 81 -6.99 13.00 5.30
N ILE A 82 -6.76 12.20 6.33
CA ILE A 82 -7.85 11.63 7.12
C ILE A 82 -8.60 12.72 7.88
N PHE A 83 -7.89 13.66 8.51
CA PHE A 83 -8.53 14.75 9.25
C PHE A 83 -9.29 15.72 8.31
N ALA A 84 -8.79 15.97 7.11
CA ALA A 84 -9.42 16.87 6.14
C ALA A 84 -10.61 16.21 5.41
N PHE A 85 -10.45 14.97 4.94
CA PHE A 85 -11.46 14.32 4.11
C PHE A 85 -12.55 13.59 4.91
N LEU A 86 -12.22 13.09 6.10
CA LEU A 86 -13.16 12.33 6.92
C LEU A 86 -14.41 13.13 7.31
N PRO A 87 -14.35 14.40 7.77
CA PRO A 87 -15.56 15.18 8.08
C PRO A 87 -16.42 15.39 6.84
N ILE A 88 -15.83 15.54 5.66
CA ILE A 88 -16.57 15.70 4.39
C ILE A 88 -17.35 14.42 4.09
N PHE A 89 -16.71 13.25 4.21
CA PHE A 89 -17.37 11.96 3.97
C PHE A 89 -18.43 11.61 5.01
N THR A 90 -18.23 11.94 6.29
CA THR A 90 -19.22 11.69 7.35
C THR A 90 -20.45 12.60 7.23
N THR A 91 -20.29 13.79 6.64
CA THR A 91 -21.41 14.70 6.39
C THR A 91 -22.27 14.22 5.21
N PHE A 92 -21.66 13.64 4.19
CA PHE A 92 -22.37 13.11 3.01
C PHE A 92 -22.91 11.68 3.20
N SER A 93 -22.27 10.89 4.04
CA SER A 93 -22.65 9.51 4.31
C SER A 93 -23.05 9.38 5.79
N LYS A 94 -24.22 8.86 6.11
CA LYS A 94 -24.68 8.59 7.49
C LYS A 94 -23.83 7.56 8.23
N PHE A 95 -22.59 7.36 7.83
CA PHE A 95 -21.64 6.39 8.35
C PHE A 95 -20.76 7.04 9.41
N SER A 96 -20.99 6.76 10.68
CA SER A 96 -20.14 7.24 11.77
C SER A 96 -18.96 6.27 11.97
N LEU A 97 -17.79 6.69 11.55
CA LEU A 97 -16.54 5.97 11.81
C LEU A 97 -16.10 6.16 13.26
N SER A 98 -15.87 5.06 13.95
CA SER A 98 -15.33 5.05 15.32
C SER A 98 -13.92 5.68 15.34
N ARG A 99 -13.49 6.18 16.49
CA ARG A 99 -12.09 6.66 16.66
C ARG A 99 -11.06 5.58 16.33
N LYS A 100 -11.38 4.31 16.60
CA LYS A 100 -10.53 3.16 16.25
C LYS A 100 -10.41 2.97 14.73
N ASP A 101 -11.53 3.10 14.01
CA ASP A 101 -11.52 2.97 12.55
C ASP A 101 -10.69 4.06 11.88
N LYS A 102 -10.74 5.29 12.43
CA LYS A 102 -9.90 6.41 12.00
C LYS A 102 -8.40 6.14 12.22
N LEU A 103 -8.06 5.56 13.36
CA LEU A 103 -6.69 5.16 13.69
C LEU A 103 -6.18 4.04 12.76
N ILE A 104 -7.02 3.05 12.50
CA ILE A 104 -6.72 1.94 11.59
C ILE A 104 -6.54 2.45 10.16
N LEU A 105 -7.41 3.33 9.69
CA LEU A 105 -7.29 3.97 8.39
C LEU A 105 -6.04 4.85 8.29
N SER A 106 -5.71 5.55 9.37
CA SER A 106 -4.50 6.37 9.43
C SER A 106 -3.22 5.54 9.42
N TRP A 107 -3.19 4.44 10.16
CA TRP A 107 -2.02 3.58 10.28
C TRP A 107 -1.95 2.50 9.20
N GLY A 108 -3.10 1.96 8.76
CA GLY A 108 -3.21 0.77 7.91
C GLY A 108 -2.88 0.92 6.42
N GLY A 109 -2.25 2.01 5.98
CA GLY A 109 -1.92 2.22 4.58
C GLY A 109 -0.61 1.58 4.14
N ALA A 110 -0.54 0.30 4.28
CA ALA A 110 0.58 -0.46 3.77
C ALA A 110 0.87 -0.12 2.29
N ARG A 111 2.03 0.44 2.03
CA ARG A 111 2.54 0.65 0.68
C ARG A 111 3.25 -0.65 0.28
N GLY A 112 2.69 -1.33 -0.72
CA GLY A 112 3.14 -2.65 -1.13
C GLY A 112 3.87 -2.66 -2.46
N ALA A 113 3.72 -3.77 -3.15
CA ALA A 113 4.37 -4.11 -4.42
C ALA A 113 4.28 -3.03 -5.50
N VAL A 114 3.16 -2.30 -5.60
CA VAL A 114 3.01 -1.23 -6.61
C VAL A 114 4.01 -0.10 -6.39
N THR A 115 4.22 0.34 -5.14
CA THR A 115 5.20 1.39 -4.85
C THR A 115 6.62 0.88 -5.09
N ALA A 116 6.90 -0.39 -4.77
CA ALA A 116 8.18 -1.04 -5.06
C ALA A 116 8.42 -1.12 -6.58
N ALA A 117 7.45 -1.56 -7.35
CA ALA A 117 7.54 -1.63 -8.80
C ALA A 117 7.79 -0.26 -9.44
N LEU A 118 7.08 0.78 -8.97
CA LEU A 118 7.31 2.15 -9.45
C LEU A 118 8.70 2.68 -9.09
N ALA A 119 9.18 2.40 -7.89
CA ALA A 119 10.52 2.80 -7.47
C ALA A 119 11.61 2.09 -8.28
N LEU A 120 11.42 0.81 -8.59
CA LEU A 120 12.33 0.04 -9.44
C LEU A 120 12.28 0.45 -10.91
N SER A 121 11.15 0.96 -11.39
CA SER A 121 10.98 1.41 -12.78
C SER A 121 11.48 2.84 -13.04
N LEU A 122 12.05 3.50 -12.03
CA LEU A 122 12.54 4.87 -12.16
C LEU A 122 13.74 4.90 -13.11
N PRO A 123 13.71 5.70 -14.21
CA PRO A 123 14.84 5.82 -15.12
C PRO A 123 16.04 6.43 -14.43
N ILE A 124 17.22 5.88 -14.70
CA ILE A 124 18.51 6.34 -14.13
C ILE A 124 18.96 7.69 -14.67
N GLU A 125 18.37 8.13 -15.80
CA GLU A 125 18.65 9.41 -16.44
C GLU A 125 18.07 10.61 -15.68
N ILE A 126 17.15 10.37 -14.74
CA ILE A 126 16.53 11.44 -13.95
C ILE A 126 17.52 11.92 -12.90
N GLU A 127 17.79 13.22 -12.91
CA GLU A 127 18.63 13.84 -11.90
C GLU A 127 18.07 13.59 -10.49
N GLY A 128 18.87 12.98 -9.62
CA GLY A 128 18.42 12.60 -8.27
C GLY A 128 17.64 11.28 -8.15
N TRP A 129 17.56 10.45 -9.21
CA TRP A 129 16.89 9.14 -9.20
C TRP A 129 17.27 8.28 -7.98
N TRP A 130 18.53 8.28 -7.61
CA TRP A 130 19.06 7.56 -6.47
C TRP A 130 18.44 8.00 -5.14
N THR A 131 18.26 9.30 -4.96
CA THR A 131 17.65 9.86 -3.75
C THR A 131 16.15 9.49 -3.67
N VAL A 132 15.43 9.63 -4.78
CA VAL A 132 14.01 9.29 -4.86
C VAL A 132 13.79 7.79 -4.62
N GLN A 133 14.64 6.96 -5.20
CA GLN A 133 14.59 5.51 -5.01
C GLN A 133 14.90 5.12 -3.56
N SER A 134 15.90 5.74 -2.94
CA SER A 134 16.25 5.55 -1.53
C SER A 134 15.08 5.96 -0.60
N MET A 135 14.44 7.09 -0.86
CA MET A 135 13.26 7.53 -0.12
C MET A 135 12.11 6.52 -0.24
N ALA A 136 11.82 6.05 -1.46
CA ALA A 136 10.76 5.07 -1.70
C ALA A 136 11.03 3.76 -0.96
N PHE A 137 12.26 3.25 -1.03
CA PHE A 137 12.66 2.04 -0.31
C PHE A 137 12.59 2.21 1.20
N GLY A 138 13.04 3.34 1.73
CA GLY A 138 12.90 3.66 3.16
C GLY A 138 11.46 3.61 3.62
N VAL A 139 10.54 4.21 2.88
CA VAL A 139 9.09 4.19 3.18
C VAL A 139 8.51 2.78 3.09
N ILE A 140 8.91 1.99 2.08
CA ILE A 140 8.44 0.61 1.90
C ILE A 140 8.89 -0.26 3.07
N LEU A 141 10.17 -0.20 3.43
CA LEU A 141 10.74 -0.98 4.54
C LEU A 141 10.10 -0.58 5.88
N PHE A 142 9.93 0.72 6.13
CA PHE A 142 9.22 1.21 7.31
C PHE A 142 7.79 0.64 7.37
N THR A 143 7.08 0.66 6.25
CA THR A 143 5.71 0.14 6.18
C THR A 143 5.66 -1.36 6.45
N LEU A 144 6.59 -2.14 5.89
CA LEU A 144 6.64 -3.58 6.04
C LEU A 144 7.08 -4.03 7.44
N PHE A 145 8.14 -3.43 7.98
CA PHE A 145 8.75 -3.89 9.22
C PHE A 145 8.16 -3.26 10.49
N ILE A 146 7.61 -2.04 10.37
CA ILE A 146 7.05 -1.33 11.53
C ILE A 146 5.53 -1.26 11.44
N GLN A 147 5.00 -0.77 10.33
CA GLN A 147 3.58 -0.47 10.22
C GLN A 147 2.74 -1.76 10.09
N ALA A 148 3.12 -2.70 9.24
CA ALA A 148 2.37 -3.93 9.04
C ALA A 148 2.29 -4.82 10.31
N PRO A 149 3.37 -5.08 11.06
CA PRO A 149 3.32 -5.88 12.28
C PRO A 149 2.55 -5.21 13.44
N THR A 150 2.46 -3.89 13.44
CA THR A 150 1.76 -3.15 14.49
C THR A 150 0.24 -3.08 14.30
N ILE A 151 -0.27 -3.33 13.09
CA ILE A 151 -1.71 -3.34 12.80
C ILE A 151 -2.49 -4.34 13.68
N PRO A 152 -2.08 -5.61 13.85
CA PRO A 152 -2.77 -6.56 14.70
C PRO A 152 -2.87 -6.12 16.18
N TRP A 153 -1.88 -5.35 16.64
CA TRP A 153 -1.90 -4.83 18.02
C TRP A 153 -2.93 -3.71 18.20
N ILE A 154 -3.13 -2.90 17.18
CA ILE A 154 -4.15 -1.84 17.17
C ILE A 154 -5.56 -2.43 17.06
N LEU A 155 -5.68 -3.57 16.35
CA LEU A 155 -6.94 -4.27 16.11
C LEU A 155 -7.42 -5.12 17.29
N LYS A 156 -6.57 -5.44 18.30
CA LYS A 156 -7.01 -6.26 19.43
C LYS A 156 -8.25 -5.65 20.07
N PRO A 157 -9.42 -6.33 20.02
CA PRO A 157 -10.59 -5.90 20.78
C PRO A 157 -10.24 -5.95 22.26
N LYS A 158 -10.57 -4.89 23.01
CA LYS A 158 -10.64 -5.03 24.47
C LYS A 158 -11.55 -6.22 24.78
N PRO A 159 -11.17 -7.15 25.68
CA PRO A 159 -12.08 -8.18 26.13
C PRO A 159 -13.34 -7.47 26.63
N THR A 160 -14.46 -7.75 26.00
CA THR A 160 -15.76 -7.39 26.52
C THR A 160 -15.91 -8.17 27.82
N GLU A 161 -15.88 -7.48 28.95
CA GLU A 161 -16.35 -8.04 30.22
C GLU A 161 -17.80 -8.47 29.97
N THR A 162 -18.00 -9.76 29.80
CA THR A 162 -19.32 -10.39 29.90
C THR A 162 -19.77 -10.26 31.35
N LYS A 163 -20.71 -9.33 31.56
CA LYS A 163 -21.59 -9.35 32.74
C LYS A 163 -22.72 -10.31 32.50
#